data_3aa17bba47b2b20adfc634b573cbdbe7
#
_entry.id   3aa17bba47b2b20adfc634b573cbdbe7
#
_cell.length_a   1.000
_cell.length_b   1.000
_cell.length_c   1.000
_cell.angle_alpha   90.00
_cell.angle_beta   90.00
_cell.angle_gamma   90.00
#
_symmetry.space_group_name_H-M   'P 1'
#
loop_
_entity.id
_entity.type
_entity.pdbx_description
1 polymer ?
#
loop_
_entity_poly.entity_id
_entity_poly.type
_entity_poly.pdbx_seq_one_letter_code
_entity_poly.pdbx_strand_id
1 'polypeptide(L)'
;MLLKTLLLGAIATSAVASTAMADGHEGARARDGEVKIIYWQAPSILNPYLSGGTKDLESSSLVIEPMGRYDNNGDIVPYLAVETPTVANGGVSKDLTSITWKLKEGLQWSDGSDVTSADLVFTAEYCMHPEGGCAQLSKFDGIKSV
;
A
#
# COMPACT_ATOMS: atom_id res chain seq x y z
N MET A 1 60.38 -13.83 -53.78
CA MET A 1 60.38 -13.57 -52.36
C MET A 1 59.05 -12.88 -52.04
N LEU A 2 58.04 -13.68 -51.66
CA LEU A 2 56.64 -13.22 -51.46
C LEU A 2 56.42 -12.83 -50.01
N LEU A 3 56.11 -11.59 -49.78
CA LEU A 3 55.70 -11.05 -48.46
C LEU A 3 54.22 -11.27 -48.28
N LYS A 4 53.80 -12.13 -47.31
CA LYS A 4 52.40 -12.35 -46.93
C LYS A 4 52.04 -11.40 -45.83
N THR A 5 51.21 -10.46 -46.15
CA THR A 5 50.59 -9.54 -45.18
C THR A 5 49.41 -10.22 -44.50
N LEU A 6 49.50 -10.51 -43.21
CA LEU A 6 48.35 -10.96 -42.38
C LEU A 6 47.55 -9.74 -41.96
N LEU A 7 46.30 -9.68 -42.39
CA LEU A 7 45.30 -8.78 -41.82
C LEU A 7 44.69 -9.41 -40.56
N LEU A 8 44.97 -8.87 -39.40
CA LEU A 8 44.24 -9.18 -38.18
C LEU A 8 42.95 -8.34 -38.18
N GLY A 9 41.82 -8.99 -38.37
CA GLY A 9 40.52 -8.37 -38.14
C GLY A 9 40.20 -8.33 -36.66
N ALA A 10 40.11 -7.14 -36.07
CA ALA A 10 39.60 -6.94 -34.71
C ALA A 10 38.07 -7.01 -34.72
N ILE A 11 37.53 -8.06 -34.13
CA ILE A 11 36.09 -8.15 -33.85
C ILE A 11 35.83 -7.33 -32.59
N ALA A 12 35.25 -6.16 -32.75
CA ALA A 12 34.73 -5.36 -31.65
C ALA A 12 33.39 -5.94 -31.21
N THR A 13 33.41 -6.73 -30.15
CA THR A 13 32.19 -7.12 -29.42
C THR A 13 31.69 -5.92 -28.63
N SER A 14 30.67 -5.23 -29.15
CA SER A 14 29.93 -4.23 -28.41
C SER A 14 29.05 -4.94 -27.38
N ALA A 15 29.49 -4.92 -26.11
CA ALA A 15 28.63 -5.29 -24.98
C ALA A 15 27.56 -4.23 -24.83
N VAL A 16 26.34 -4.56 -25.23
CA VAL A 16 25.15 -3.77 -24.90
C VAL A 16 24.89 -3.99 -23.41
N ALA A 17 25.36 -3.07 -22.58
CA ALA A 17 24.97 -3.00 -21.19
C ALA A 17 23.50 -2.55 -21.15
N SER A 18 22.60 -3.51 -20.95
CA SER A 18 21.20 -3.20 -20.58
C SER A 18 21.22 -2.58 -19.18
N THR A 19 21.21 -1.25 -19.11
CA THR A 19 20.87 -0.56 -17.87
C THR A 19 19.41 -0.87 -17.57
N ALA A 20 19.16 -1.80 -16.65
CA ALA A 20 17.87 -1.90 -16.01
C ALA A 20 17.68 -0.59 -15.24
N MET A 21 16.98 0.35 -15.85
CA MET A 21 16.46 1.50 -15.15
C MET A 21 15.41 0.95 -14.17
N ALA A 22 15.75 0.96 -12.89
CA ALA A 22 14.75 0.90 -11.84
C ALA A 22 13.97 2.24 -11.93
N ASP A 23 12.97 2.28 -12.80
CA ASP A 23 12.02 3.38 -12.82
C ASP A 23 11.35 3.39 -11.45
N GLY A 24 11.62 4.43 -10.68
CA GLY A 24 10.88 4.75 -9.50
C GLY A 24 9.40 4.78 -9.87
N HIS A 25 8.58 4.08 -9.09
CA HIS A 25 7.14 3.99 -9.30
C HIS A 25 6.43 5.33 -9.07
N GLU A 26 6.83 6.37 -9.81
CA GLU A 26 5.99 7.54 -9.97
C GLU A 26 5.08 7.29 -11.18
N GLY A 27 3.78 7.08 -10.92
CA GLY A 27 2.74 7.22 -11.92
C GLY A 27 2.29 5.98 -12.67
N ALA A 28 2.33 4.79 -12.06
CA ALA A 28 1.71 3.60 -12.67
C ALA A 28 0.20 3.48 -12.38
N ARG A 29 -0.43 4.49 -11.80
CA ARG A 29 -1.90 4.53 -11.66
C ARG A 29 -2.51 4.73 -13.06
N ALA A 30 -3.53 3.91 -13.39
CA ALA A 30 -4.32 3.99 -14.62
C ALA A 30 -3.53 3.69 -15.92
N ARG A 31 -2.69 2.66 -15.94
CA ARG A 31 -2.27 2.03 -17.20
C ARG A 31 -3.28 0.96 -17.59
N ASP A 32 -3.72 0.96 -18.83
CA ASP A 32 -4.50 -0.13 -19.39
C ASP A 32 -3.70 -1.43 -19.32
N GLY A 33 -4.36 -2.49 -18.87
CA GLY A 33 -3.73 -3.79 -18.75
C GLY A 33 -4.49 -4.72 -17.82
N GLU A 34 -4.10 -5.97 -17.81
CA GLU A 34 -4.66 -7.02 -16.96
C GLU A 34 -3.56 -7.59 -16.07
N VAL A 35 -3.82 -7.71 -14.76
CA VAL A 35 -2.96 -8.43 -13.82
C VAL A 35 -3.68 -9.69 -13.38
N LYS A 36 -3.07 -10.87 -13.62
CA LYS A 36 -3.56 -12.18 -13.17
C LYS A 36 -2.78 -12.63 -11.95
N ILE A 37 -3.44 -12.71 -10.81
CA ILE A 37 -2.85 -13.17 -9.57
C ILE A 37 -3.37 -14.58 -9.26
N ILE A 38 -2.45 -15.56 -9.14
CA ILE A 38 -2.79 -16.89 -8.67
C ILE A 38 -2.73 -16.87 -7.15
N TYR A 39 -3.83 -17.25 -6.53
CA TYR A 39 -3.97 -17.26 -5.08
C TYR A 39 -4.43 -18.62 -4.59
N TRP A 40 -4.10 -18.98 -3.35
CA TRP A 40 -4.39 -20.29 -2.77
C TRP A 40 -5.89 -20.56 -2.55
N GLN A 41 -6.70 -19.51 -2.42
CA GLN A 41 -8.15 -19.58 -2.29
C GLN A 41 -8.79 -18.30 -2.82
N ALA A 42 -9.92 -18.41 -3.51
CA ALA A 42 -10.66 -17.25 -3.98
C ALA A 42 -11.17 -16.40 -2.80
N PRO A 43 -11.09 -15.06 -2.88
CA PRO A 43 -11.70 -14.19 -1.88
C PRO A 43 -13.22 -14.32 -1.90
N SER A 44 -13.83 -14.22 -0.74
CA SER A 44 -15.29 -14.16 -0.59
C SER A 44 -15.81 -12.74 -0.67
N ILE A 45 -15.01 -11.78 -0.20
CA ILE A 45 -15.33 -10.36 -0.17
C ILE A 45 -14.03 -9.54 -0.20
N LEU A 46 -14.08 -8.36 -0.82
CA LEU A 46 -12.95 -7.42 -0.86
C LEU A 46 -13.09 -6.27 0.14
N ASN A 47 -13.91 -6.45 1.17
CA ASN A 47 -13.99 -5.52 2.29
C ASN A 47 -13.32 -6.14 3.52
N PRO A 48 -12.16 -5.62 3.99
CA PRO A 48 -11.41 -6.20 5.09
C PRO A 48 -12.13 -6.08 6.45
N TYR A 49 -13.12 -5.22 6.55
CA TYR A 49 -13.91 -5.06 7.77
C TYR A 49 -15.06 -6.09 7.90
N LEU A 50 -15.40 -6.77 6.80
CA LEU A 50 -16.46 -7.80 6.78
C LEU A 50 -15.93 -9.23 6.80
N SER A 51 -14.62 -9.42 6.89
CA SER A 51 -14.01 -10.74 6.99
C SER A 51 -12.78 -10.73 7.89
N GLY A 52 -12.60 -11.83 8.63
CA GLY A 52 -11.37 -12.13 9.37
C GLY A 52 -10.44 -13.11 8.64
N GLY A 53 -10.83 -13.57 7.45
CA GLY A 53 -10.07 -14.56 6.68
C GLY A 53 -8.88 -13.95 5.94
N THR A 54 -7.69 -14.59 6.06
CA THR A 54 -6.45 -14.11 5.42
C THR A 54 -6.62 -13.88 3.92
N LYS A 55 -7.30 -14.80 3.21
CA LYS A 55 -7.58 -14.66 1.77
C LYS A 55 -8.33 -13.37 1.40
N ASP A 56 -9.24 -12.94 2.26
CA ASP A 56 -10.04 -11.73 2.04
C ASP A 56 -9.25 -10.47 2.43
N LEU A 57 -8.53 -10.52 3.55
CA LEU A 57 -7.69 -9.40 4.00
C LEU A 57 -6.57 -9.08 3.01
N GLU A 58 -5.85 -10.11 2.53
CA GLU A 58 -4.77 -9.93 1.56
C GLU A 58 -5.31 -9.47 0.20
N SER A 59 -6.40 -10.08 -0.29
CA SER A 59 -7.02 -9.65 -1.55
C SER A 59 -7.59 -8.24 -1.48
N SER A 60 -8.17 -7.84 -0.35
CA SER A 60 -8.65 -6.47 -0.12
C SER A 60 -7.54 -5.43 -0.23
N SER A 61 -6.30 -5.80 0.13
CA SER A 61 -5.15 -4.89 0.06
C SER A 61 -4.78 -4.46 -1.37
N LEU A 62 -5.34 -5.13 -2.39
CA LEU A 62 -5.19 -4.75 -3.80
C LEU A 62 -6.10 -3.58 -4.21
N VAL A 63 -7.17 -3.35 -3.46
CA VAL A 63 -8.21 -2.36 -3.80
C VAL A 63 -8.43 -1.32 -2.71
N ILE A 64 -8.02 -1.60 -1.47
CA ILE A 64 -8.17 -0.70 -0.32
C ILE A 64 -6.81 -0.42 0.30
N GLU A 65 -6.49 0.86 0.42
CA GLU A 65 -5.24 1.32 1.00
C GLU A 65 -5.43 1.68 2.49
N PRO A 66 -4.56 1.19 3.39
CA PRO A 66 -4.63 1.52 4.82
C PRO A 66 -3.88 2.82 5.15
N MET A 67 -4.11 3.35 6.37
CA MET A 67 -3.33 4.47 6.91
C MET A 67 -1.84 4.15 7.05
N GLY A 68 -1.53 2.92 7.45
CA GLY A 68 -0.17 2.39 7.57
C GLY A 68 -0.13 0.89 7.32
N ARG A 69 1.03 0.38 6.99
CA ARG A 69 1.30 -1.05 6.76
C ARG A 69 2.46 -1.50 7.63
N TYR A 70 2.51 -2.79 7.92
CA TYR A 70 3.72 -3.39 8.48
C TYR A 70 4.74 -3.65 7.37
N ASP A 71 5.98 -3.31 7.64
CA ASP A 71 7.11 -3.68 6.80
C ASP A 71 7.61 -5.11 7.15
N ASN A 72 8.70 -5.53 6.49
CA ASN A 72 9.29 -6.86 6.71
C ASN A 72 9.91 -7.05 8.10
N ASN A 73 10.13 -5.97 8.85
CA ASN A 73 10.66 -6.00 10.21
C ASN A 73 9.54 -5.99 11.27
N GLY A 74 8.29 -5.75 10.83
CA GLY A 74 7.14 -5.59 11.70
C GLY A 74 6.91 -4.16 12.17
N ASP A 75 7.62 -3.19 11.60
CA ASP A 75 7.43 -1.77 11.91
C ASP A 75 6.26 -1.20 11.08
N ILE A 76 5.49 -0.29 11.69
CA ILE A 76 4.41 0.40 10.99
C ILE A 76 5.01 1.53 10.15
N VAL A 77 4.86 1.42 8.83
CA VAL A 77 5.21 2.47 7.88
C VAL A 77 3.96 3.18 7.36
N PRO A 78 3.98 4.52 7.23
CA PRO A 78 2.82 5.28 6.77
C PRO A 78 2.53 4.98 5.30
N TYR A 79 1.23 4.86 4.95
CA TYR A 79 0.76 4.64 3.59
C TYR A 79 -0.14 5.78 3.10
N LEU A 80 -1.41 5.86 3.53
CA LEU A 80 -2.25 7.05 3.31
C LEU A 80 -1.90 8.18 4.29
N ALA A 81 -1.31 7.83 5.44
CA ALA A 81 -0.88 8.82 6.42
C ALA A 81 0.42 9.52 6.01
N VAL A 82 0.59 10.76 6.43
CA VAL A 82 1.85 11.52 6.27
C VAL A 82 2.97 10.87 7.06
N GLU A 83 2.66 10.45 8.30
CA GLU A 83 3.62 9.87 9.25
C GLU A 83 2.91 8.92 10.21
N THR A 84 3.67 8.03 10.86
CA THR A 84 3.15 7.20 11.95
C THR A 84 3.02 8.05 13.21
N PRO A 85 1.83 8.11 13.85
CA PRO A 85 1.64 8.87 15.07
C PRO A 85 2.52 8.34 16.22
N THR A 86 3.18 9.24 16.91
CA THR A 86 3.99 8.95 18.09
C THR A 86 3.80 10.04 19.15
N VAL A 87 4.23 9.79 20.39
CA VAL A 87 4.28 10.84 21.41
C VAL A 87 5.27 11.93 21.03
N ALA A 88 6.37 11.56 20.36
CA ALA A 88 7.43 12.50 20.00
C ALA A 88 6.98 13.52 18.93
N ASN A 89 6.16 13.10 17.95
CA ASN A 89 5.63 14.00 16.92
C ASN A 89 4.25 14.60 17.28
N GLY A 90 3.75 14.32 18.50
CA GLY A 90 2.47 14.83 18.99
C GLY A 90 1.24 14.13 18.36
N GLY A 91 1.44 13.12 17.54
CA GLY A 91 0.35 12.30 16.99
C GLY A 91 -0.30 11.38 18.02
N VAL A 92 0.40 11.10 19.12
CA VAL A 92 -0.15 10.42 20.30
C VAL A 92 -0.07 11.38 21.47
N SER A 93 -1.18 11.55 22.18
CA SER A 93 -1.20 12.41 23.39
C SER A 93 -0.30 11.85 24.48
N LYS A 94 0.23 12.73 25.34
CA LYS A 94 1.16 12.35 26.43
C LYS A 94 0.55 11.41 27.46
N ASP A 95 -0.76 11.51 27.64
CA ASP A 95 -1.56 10.64 28.53
C ASP A 95 -2.04 9.36 27.84
N LEU A 96 -1.65 9.17 26.58
CA LEU A 96 -1.98 8.01 25.76
C LEU A 96 -3.49 7.79 25.55
N THR A 97 -4.28 8.85 25.62
CA THR A 97 -5.75 8.77 25.50
C THR A 97 -6.25 9.14 24.10
N SER A 98 -5.41 9.71 23.24
CA SER A 98 -5.79 10.06 21.88
C SER A 98 -4.67 9.82 20.87
N ILE A 99 -5.09 9.47 19.64
CA ILE A 99 -4.21 9.31 18.47
C ILE A 99 -4.77 10.17 17.36
N THR A 100 -3.92 10.99 16.75
CA THR A 100 -4.26 11.81 15.59
C THR A 100 -3.46 11.34 14.38
N TRP A 101 -4.18 10.91 13.36
CA TRP A 101 -3.61 10.60 12.04
C TRP A 101 -3.77 11.79 11.11
N LYS A 102 -2.77 12.03 10.26
CA LYS A 102 -2.82 13.06 9.22
C LYS A 102 -2.78 12.39 7.87
N LEU A 103 -3.77 12.63 7.03
CA LEU A 103 -3.80 12.16 5.65
C LEU A 103 -2.80 12.94 4.79
N LYS A 104 -2.22 12.27 3.80
CA LYS A 104 -1.50 12.93 2.72
C LYS A 104 -2.46 13.82 1.93
N GLU A 105 -1.93 14.85 1.31
CA GLU A 105 -2.71 15.71 0.41
C GLU A 105 -2.94 15.01 -0.94
N GLY A 106 -4.03 15.36 -1.62
CA GLY A 106 -4.34 14.91 -2.97
C GLY A 106 -4.72 13.44 -3.09
N LEU A 107 -5.12 12.79 -2.00
CA LEU A 107 -5.65 11.42 -2.04
C LEU A 107 -7.02 11.41 -2.71
N GLN A 108 -7.19 10.47 -3.65
CA GLN A 108 -8.45 10.33 -4.39
C GLN A 108 -8.91 8.86 -4.43
N TRP A 109 -10.21 8.69 -4.41
CA TRP A 109 -10.84 7.43 -4.75
C TRP A 109 -10.68 7.12 -6.24
N SER A 110 -10.99 5.89 -6.65
CA SER A 110 -10.90 5.46 -8.06
C SER A 110 -11.87 6.21 -8.99
N ASP A 111 -12.92 6.83 -8.46
CA ASP A 111 -13.87 7.66 -9.20
C ASP A 111 -13.44 9.15 -9.30
N GLY A 112 -12.32 9.51 -8.68
CA GLY A 112 -11.75 10.86 -8.67
C GLY A 112 -12.26 11.74 -7.54
N SER A 113 -13.16 11.29 -6.67
CA SER A 113 -13.56 12.02 -5.46
C SER A 113 -12.43 12.02 -4.43
N ASP A 114 -12.37 13.05 -3.58
CA ASP A 114 -11.33 13.18 -2.57
C ASP A 114 -11.54 12.19 -1.42
N VAL A 115 -10.44 11.56 -0.98
CA VAL A 115 -10.40 10.81 0.28
C VAL A 115 -10.17 11.79 1.42
N THR A 116 -11.06 11.78 2.39
CA THR A 116 -11.06 12.73 3.52
C THR A 116 -11.08 12.02 4.87
N SER A 117 -10.92 12.79 5.95
CA SER A 117 -11.08 12.24 7.32
C SER A 117 -12.49 11.70 7.58
N ALA A 118 -13.51 12.18 6.87
CA ALA A 118 -14.88 11.68 7.00
C ALA A 118 -15.00 10.20 6.61
N ASP A 119 -14.21 9.73 5.63
CA ASP A 119 -14.19 8.32 5.22
C ASP A 119 -13.63 7.41 6.33
N LEU A 120 -12.63 7.92 7.07
CA LEU A 120 -12.04 7.20 8.20
C LEU A 120 -12.99 7.18 9.40
N VAL A 121 -13.64 8.30 9.69
CA VAL A 121 -14.67 8.41 10.74
C VAL A 121 -15.81 7.45 10.43
N PHE A 122 -16.34 7.47 9.19
CA PHE A 122 -17.37 6.53 8.75
C PHE A 122 -16.96 5.07 8.98
N THR A 123 -15.73 4.69 8.62
CA THR A 123 -15.24 3.32 8.78
C THR A 123 -15.22 2.91 10.25
N ALA A 124 -14.76 3.80 11.13
CA ALA A 124 -14.70 3.54 12.57
C ALA A 124 -16.12 3.45 13.17
N GLU A 125 -16.99 4.39 12.85
CA GLU A 125 -18.40 4.39 13.30
C GLU A 125 -19.14 3.13 12.83
N TYR A 126 -18.96 2.75 11.57
CA TYR A 126 -19.49 1.50 11.01
C TYR A 126 -19.02 0.28 11.81
N CYS A 127 -17.70 0.17 12.09
CA CYS A 127 -17.17 -0.96 12.85
C CYS A 127 -17.62 -0.96 14.32
N MET A 128 -17.81 0.19 14.93
CA MET A 128 -18.29 0.31 16.31
C MET A 128 -19.82 0.16 16.43
N HIS A 129 -20.55 0.21 15.30
CA HIS A 129 -22.02 0.08 15.34
C HIS A 129 -22.42 -1.35 15.71
N PRO A 130 -23.33 -1.54 16.68
CA PRO A 130 -23.73 -2.87 17.16
C PRO A 130 -24.27 -3.80 16.09
N GLU A 131 -24.91 -3.23 15.06
CA GLU A 131 -25.51 -3.97 13.95
C GLU A 131 -24.64 -3.93 12.67
N GLY A 132 -23.44 -3.34 12.74
CA GLY A 132 -22.54 -3.15 11.59
C GLY A 132 -21.96 -4.45 11.03
N GLY A 133 -21.92 -5.50 11.84
CA GLY A 133 -21.39 -6.81 11.43
C GLY A 133 -19.88 -6.78 11.14
N CYS A 134 -19.14 -5.82 11.69
CA CYS A 134 -17.71 -5.68 11.47
C CYS A 134 -16.94 -6.85 12.09
N ALA A 135 -16.25 -7.63 11.25
CA ALA A 135 -15.41 -8.74 11.70
C ALA A 135 -14.19 -8.28 12.51
N GLN A 136 -13.85 -7.00 12.45
CA GLN A 136 -12.74 -6.38 13.16
C GLN A 136 -13.18 -5.59 14.41
N LEU A 137 -14.43 -5.76 14.87
CA LEU A 137 -15.01 -5.00 15.99
C LEU A 137 -14.10 -4.95 17.22
N SER A 138 -13.45 -6.06 17.57
CA SER A 138 -12.54 -6.13 18.73
C SER A 138 -11.32 -5.21 18.62
N LYS A 139 -10.98 -4.72 17.43
CA LYS A 139 -9.89 -3.75 17.23
C LYS A 139 -10.29 -2.33 17.66
N PHE A 140 -11.56 -2.10 17.83
CA PHE A 140 -12.14 -0.81 18.25
C PHE A 140 -12.51 -0.78 19.73
N ASP A 141 -12.23 -1.86 20.47
CA ASP A 141 -12.50 -1.94 21.91
C ASP A 141 -11.73 -0.83 22.66
N GLY A 142 -12.45 -0.10 23.48
CA GLY A 142 -11.89 1.02 24.25
C GLY A 142 -11.89 2.38 23.53
N ILE A 143 -12.16 2.43 22.22
CA ILE A 143 -12.34 3.69 21.50
C ILE A 143 -13.69 4.28 21.90
N LYS A 144 -13.69 5.54 22.36
CA LYS A 144 -14.90 6.23 22.78
C LYS A 144 -15.53 7.07 21.68
N SER A 145 -14.68 7.63 20.82
CA SER A 145 -15.09 8.47 19.69
C SER A 145 -13.97 8.57 18.66
N VAL A 146 -14.35 8.85 17.44
CA VAL A 146 -13.45 9.16 16.32
C VAL A 146 -13.85 10.50 15.73
#